data_8d149c26dfb1dc1187f924e550b7ff53
#
_entry.id   8d149c26dfb1dc1187f924e550b7ff53
#
_cell.length_a   1.000
_cell.length_b   1.000
_cell.length_c   1.000
_cell.angle_alpha   90.00
_cell.angle_beta   90.00
_cell.angle_gamma   90.00
#
_symmetry.space_group_name_H-M   'P 1'
#
loop_
_entity.id
_entity.type
_entity.pdbx_description
1 polymer ?
#
loop_
_entity_poly.entity_id
_entity_poly.type
_entity_poly.pdbx_seq_one_letter_code
_entity_poly.pdbx_strand_id
1 'polypeptide(L)'
;MTDAPIDPLVIIELTNLNAAGKLKELAQHPQLGMKPEWVEELAQNKDPEVRCSLARNPAIGVLSEVVDGLSIDKDPSVRWFLAKNPAVAASGKAMETLAADEDDDVRRYLARNPAIANFPEIVDKLSIEKDAWVRSCLAQNTALANCSKILTKLAKDKNPTVRAYLARNPAIASYTEIVEKLATDENSWVHRNLALNPAIPTSTASNAQ
;
A
#
# COMPACT_ATOMS: atom_id res chain seq x y z
N MET A 1 -20.11 2.75 -18.22
CA MET A 1 -20.21 3.90 -17.30
C MET A 1 -19.68 5.09 -18.08
N THR A 2 -20.48 6.12 -18.27
CA THR A 2 -20.27 7.20 -19.24
C THR A 2 -19.14 8.12 -18.79
N ASP A 3 -18.10 8.25 -19.62
CA ASP A 3 -17.02 9.24 -19.53
C ASP A 3 -17.48 10.68 -19.81
N ALA A 4 -18.70 11.03 -19.39
CA ALA A 4 -19.18 12.39 -19.55
C ALA A 4 -18.44 13.33 -18.58
N PRO A 5 -17.95 14.47 -19.04
CA PRO A 5 -17.34 15.47 -18.18
C PRO A 5 -18.32 15.91 -17.10
N ILE A 6 -17.84 16.08 -15.87
CA ILE A 6 -18.66 16.56 -14.75
C ILE A 6 -19.13 17.98 -15.11
N ASP A 7 -20.45 18.18 -15.17
CA ASP A 7 -21.03 19.50 -15.44
C ASP A 7 -20.70 20.45 -14.26
N PRO A 8 -20.06 21.61 -14.52
CA PRO A 8 -19.78 22.61 -13.49
C PRO A 8 -20.99 23.05 -12.68
N LEU A 9 -22.19 23.05 -13.27
CA LEU A 9 -23.45 23.41 -12.59
C LEU A 9 -23.86 22.35 -11.54
N VAL A 10 -23.60 21.08 -11.83
CA VAL A 10 -23.86 19.99 -10.87
C VAL A 10 -23.02 20.15 -9.61
N ILE A 11 -21.85 20.73 -9.70
CA ILE A 11 -20.93 20.91 -8.58
C ILE A 11 -21.31 22.09 -7.72
N ILE A 12 -21.72 23.20 -8.32
CA ILE A 12 -22.26 24.36 -7.57
C ILE A 12 -23.50 23.92 -6.76
N GLU A 13 -24.35 23.07 -7.33
CA GLU A 13 -25.47 22.46 -6.60
C GLU A 13 -25.00 21.48 -5.51
N LEU A 14 -23.92 20.72 -5.75
CA LEU A 14 -23.38 19.75 -4.79
C LEU A 14 -22.69 20.39 -3.59
N THR A 15 -21.99 21.50 -3.79
CA THR A 15 -21.36 22.29 -2.71
C THR A 15 -22.41 23.04 -1.89
N ASN A 16 -23.47 23.53 -2.52
CA ASN A 16 -24.55 24.25 -1.85
C ASN A 16 -25.57 23.36 -1.11
N LEU A 17 -25.69 22.07 -1.49
CA LEU A 17 -26.70 21.17 -0.93
C LEU A 17 -26.26 20.35 0.28
N ASN A 18 -25.00 20.51 0.77
CA ASN A 18 -24.48 19.79 1.93
C ASN A 18 -24.80 18.27 1.92
N ALA A 19 -24.91 17.67 0.73
CA ALA A 19 -25.24 16.28 0.53
C ALA A 19 -23.95 15.45 0.59
N ALA A 20 -23.51 15.05 1.80
CA ALA A 20 -22.30 14.26 2.03
C ALA A 20 -22.17 13.05 1.07
N GLY A 21 -23.27 12.42 0.69
CA GLY A 21 -23.29 11.33 -0.30
C GLY A 21 -22.82 11.76 -1.67
N LYS A 22 -23.27 12.90 -2.19
CA LYS A 22 -22.88 13.40 -3.52
C LYS A 22 -21.44 13.91 -3.55
N LEU A 23 -20.93 14.49 -2.46
CA LEU A 23 -19.52 14.87 -2.35
C LEU A 23 -18.60 13.65 -2.34
N LYS A 24 -19.03 12.53 -1.75
CA LYS A 24 -18.32 11.25 -1.80
C LYS A 24 -18.27 10.68 -3.21
N GLU A 25 -19.35 10.75 -3.97
CA GLU A 25 -19.39 10.35 -5.38
C GLU A 25 -18.47 11.20 -6.23
N LEU A 26 -18.47 12.52 -6.03
CA LEU A 26 -17.56 13.45 -6.71
C LEU A 26 -16.09 13.12 -6.37
N ALA A 27 -15.78 12.90 -5.09
CA ALA A 27 -14.44 12.57 -4.62
C ALA A 27 -13.89 11.25 -5.24
N GLN A 28 -14.77 10.35 -5.70
CA GLN A 28 -14.41 9.10 -6.37
C GLN A 28 -14.38 9.21 -7.91
N HIS A 29 -14.76 10.36 -8.47
CA HIS A 29 -14.87 10.48 -9.93
C HIS A 29 -13.51 10.38 -10.61
N PRO A 30 -13.34 9.53 -11.66
CA PRO A 30 -12.05 9.29 -12.31
C PRO A 30 -11.39 10.54 -12.92
N GLN A 31 -12.19 11.49 -13.37
CA GLN A 31 -11.70 12.74 -13.99
C GLN A 31 -11.49 13.89 -12.99
N LEU A 32 -11.63 13.61 -11.69
CA LEU A 32 -11.50 14.65 -10.66
C LEU A 32 -10.14 15.35 -10.70
N GLY A 33 -9.06 14.61 -11.00
CA GLY A 33 -7.70 15.16 -11.11
C GLY A 33 -7.53 16.25 -12.19
N MET A 34 -8.50 16.37 -13.11
CA MET A 34 -8.53 17.45 -14.12
C MET A 34 -9.08 18.77 -13.58
N LYS A 35 -9.50 18.79 -12.31
CA LYS A 35 -10.10 19.93 -11.61
C LYS A 35 -9.42 20.14 -10.26
N PRO A 36 -8.19 20.69 -10.24
CA PRO A 36 -7.39 20.86 -9.02
C PRO A 36 -8.13 21.57 -7.91
N GLU A 37 -8.88 22.63 -8.25
CA GLU A 37 -9.64 23.44 -7.31
C GLU A 37 -10.67 22.64 -6.51
N TRP A 38 -11.26 21.61 -7.11
CA TRP A 38 -12.23 20.74 -6.43
C TRP A 38 -11.55 19.69 -5.58
N VAL A 39 -10.41 19.19 -6.06
CA VAL A 39 -9.61 18.25 -5.27
C VAL A 39 -9.16 18.90 -3.97
N GLU A 40 -8.69 20.16 -4.03
CA GLU A 40 -8.27 20.94 -2.87
C GLU A 40 -9.43 21.19 -1.90
N GLU A 41 -10.62 21.56 -2.40
CA GLU A 41 -11.81 21.77 -1.59
C GLU A 41 -12.26 20.48 -0.90
N LEU A 42 -12.30 19.36 -1.62
CA LEU A 42 -12.65 18.05 -1.08
C LEU A 42 -11.64 17.57 -0.04
N ALA A 43 -10.34 17.87 -0.22
CA ALA A 43 -9.30 17.53 0.74
C ALA A 43 -9.45 18.27 2.08
N GLN A 44 -10.11 19.43 2.08
CA GLN A 44 -10.37 20.23 3.28
C GLN A 44 -11.77 20.03 3.84
N ASN A 45 -12.57 19.12 3.28
CA ASN A 45 -13.93 18.89 3.71
C ASN A 45 -14.00 18.46 5.19
N LYS A 46 -15.00 18.97 5.92
CA LYS A 46 -15.20 18.64 7.35
C LYS A 46 -15.53 17.18 7.59
N ASP A 47 -16.26 16.55 6.66
CA ASP A 47 -16.62 15.13 6.73
C ASP A 47 -15.41 14.26 6.38
N PRO A 48 -14.87 13.44 7.31
CA PRO A 48 -13.76 12.57 7.03
C PRO A 48 -14.07 11.52 5.95
N GLU A 49 -15.33 11.13 5.77
CA GLU A 49 -15.72 10.19 4.75
C GLU A 49 -15.57 10.76 3.32
N VAL A 50 -15.74 12.07 3.13
CA VAL A 50 -15.43 12.75 1.87
C VAL A 50 -13.93 12.71 1.61
N ARG A 51 -13.11 13.03 2.62
CA ARG A 51 -11.65 12.96 2.51
C ARG A 51 -11.15 11.54 2.30
N CYS A 52 -11.76 10.54 2.96
CA CYS A 52 -11.48 9.12 2.71
C CYS A 52 -11.79 8.70 1.26
N SER A 53 -12.92 9.19 0.73
CA SER A 53 -13.30 8.92 -0.66
C SER A 53 -12.28 9.52 -1.64
N LEU A 54 -11.79 10.73 -1.34
CA LEU A 54 -10.73 11.39 -2.10
C LEU A 54 -9.41 10.61 -2.00
N ALA A 55 -9.00 10.20 -0.80
CA ALA A 55 -7.77 9.46 -0.55
C ALA A 55 -7.73 8.10 -1.29
N ARG A 56 -8.90 7.52 -1.60
CA ARG A 56 -9.01 6.30 -2.43
C ARG A 56 -8.88 6.56 -3.93
N ASN A 57 -9.10 7.79 -4.37
CA ASN A 57 -9.14 8.11 -5.80
C ASN A 57 -7.74 8.19 -6.39
N PRO A 58 -7.37 7.34 -7.38
CA PRO A 58 -6.05 7.40 -8.00
C PRO A 58 -5.82 8.71 -8.80
N ALA A 59 -6.89 9.42 -9.18
CA ALA A 59 -6.78 10.68 -9.91
C ALA A 59 -6.08 11.81 -9.13
N ILE A 60 -5.96 11.71 -7.79
CA ILE A 60 -5.22 12.68 -6.97
C ILE A 60 -3.70 12.67 -7.22
N GLY A 61 -3.17 11.63 -7.85
CA GLY A 61 -1.75 11.49 -8.13
C GLY A 61 -1.14 12.57 -9.02
N VAL A 62 -1.95 13.42 -9.64
CA VAL A 62 -1.46 14.58 -10.39
C VAL A 62 -1.21 15.81 -9.48
N LEU A 63 -1.60 15.75 -8.20
CA LEU A 63 -1.56 16.86 -7.24
C LEU A 63 -0.77 16.45 -5.98
N SER A 64 0.55 16.54 -6.07
CA SER A 64 1.44 16.13 -4.96
C SER A 64 1.16 16.88 -3.64
N GLU A 65 0.76 18.14 -3.69
CA GLU A 65 0.42 18.94 -2.52
C GLU A 65 -0.82 18.41 -1.79
N VAL A 66 -1.82 17.95 -2.54
CA VAL A 66 -3.01 17.32 -1.95
C VAL A 66 -2.65 15.97 -1.31
N VAL A 67 -1.81 15.19 -1.98
CA VAL A 67 -1.29 13.92 -1.44
C VAL A 67 -0.52 14.16 -0.15
N ASP A 68 0.31 15.21 -0.09
CA ASP A 68 1.01 15.65 1.13
C ASP A 68 0.01 16.00 2.25
N GLY A 69 -1.00 16.82 1.95
CA GLY A 69 -2.01 17.22 2.92
C GLY A 69 -2.78 16.03 3.50
N LEU A 70 -3.20 15.09 2.65
CA LEU A 70 -3.90 13.87 3.09
C LEU A 70 -3.00 12.93 3.90
N SER A 71 -1.67 12.96 3.68
CA SER A 71 -0.73 12.12 4.44
C SER A 71 -0.60 12.49 5.92
N ILE A 72 -0.99 13.72 6.27
CA ILE A 72 -1.01 14.25 7.65
C ILE A 72 -2.41 14.51 8.17
N ASP A 73 -3.44 13.94 7.50
CA ASP A 73 -4.83 14.11 7.95
C ASP A 73 -4.99 13.65 9.40
N LYS A 74 -5.78 14.40 10.17
CA LYS A 74 -6.09 14.08 11.57
C LYS A 74 -6.82 12.74 11.75
N ASP A 75 -7.57 12.30 10.72
CA ASP A 75 -8.28 11.02 10.75
C ASP A 75 -7.38 9.91 10.19
N PRO A 76 -7.04 8.91 11.00
CA PRO A 76 -6.18 7.81 10.54
C PRO A 76 -6.79 7.02 9.37
N SER A 77 -8.11 7.02 9.21
CA SER A 77 -8.76 6.35 8.08
C SER A 77 -8.40 7.01 6.74
N VAL A 78 -8.28 8.34 6.72
CA VAL A 78 -7.85 9.07 5.52
C VAL A 78 -6.41 8.71 5.17
N ARG A 79 -5.49 8.73 6.15
CA ARG A 79 -4.08 8.37 5.97
C ARG A 79 -3.92 6.91 5.52
N TRP A 80 -4.69 6.02 6.10
CA TRP A 80 -4.75 4.59 5.78
C TRP A 80 -5.23 4.35 4.32
N PHE A 81 -6.30 5.03 3.85
CA PHE A 81 -6.74 4.92 2.47
C PHE A 81 -5.72 5.47 1.49
N LEU A 82 -5.05 6.57 1.85
CA LEU A 82 -3.97 7.12 1.05
C LEU A 82 -2.78 6.14 0.97
N ALA A 83 -2.37 5.55 2.09
CA ALA A 83 -1.29 4.55 2.14
C ALA A 83 -1.56 3.35 1.22
N LYS A 84 -2.84 2.97 1.07
CA LYS A 84 -3.27 1.90 0.16
C LYS A 84 -3.32 2.34 -1.31
N ASN A 85 -3.47 3.64 -1.58
CA ASN A 85 -3.61 4.17 -2.94
C ASN A 85 -2.25 4.29 -3.64
N PRO A 86 -2.04 3.69 -4.84
CA PRO A 86 -0.79 3.88 -5.60
C PRO A 86 -0.46 5.34 -5.91
N ALA A 87 -1.47 6.22 -5.94
CA ALA A 87 -1.29 7.67 -6.14
C ALA A 87 -0.39 8.34 -5.09
N VAL A 88 -0.16 7.71 -3.92
CA VAL A 88 0.77 8.20 -2.89
C VAL A 88 2.20 8.38 -3.43
N ALA A 89 2.57 7.63 -4.46
CA ALA A 89 3.87 7.74 -5.13
C ALA A 89 4.11 9.10 -5.83
N ALA A 90 3.06 9.91 -5.98
CA ALA A 90 3.18 11.28 -6.50
C ALA A 90 4.01 12.20 -5.56
N SER A 91 4.13 11.83 -4.28
CA SER A 91 4.92 12.57 -3.30
C SER A 91 5.82 11.66 -2.47
N GLY A 92 7.14 11.85 -2.60
CA GLY A 92 8.13 11.22 -1.72
C GLY A 92 7.94 11.63 -0.26
N LYS A 93 7.56 12.89 -0.02
CA LYS A 93 7.29 13.41 1.33
C LYS A 93 6.10 12.69 1.99
N ALA A 94 5.00 12.48 1.25
CA ALA A 94 3.87 11.70 1.75
C ALA A 94 4.26 10.26 2.06
N MET A 95 5.08 9.62 1.21
CA MET A 95 5.61 8.28 1.43
C MET A 95 6.42 8.19 2.73
N GLU A 96 7.33 9.15 2.98
CA GLU A 96 8.13 9.22 4.21
C GLU A 96 7.25 9.44 5.45
N THR A 97 6.26 10.33 5.35
CA THR A 97 5.31 10.64 6.42
C THR A 97 4.53 9.40 6.83
N LEU A 98 3.90 8.70 5.86
CA LEU A 98 3.12 7.50 6.12
C LEU A 98 3.98 6.31 6.59
N ALA A 99 5.25 6.24 6.17
CA ALA A 99 6.19 5.23 6.66
C ALA A 99 6.63 5.47 8.11
N ALA A 100 6.35 6.65 8.66
CA ALA A 100 6.60 7.03 10.05
C ALA A 100 5.30 7.28 10.83
N ASP A 101 4.14 6.95 10.27
CA ASP A 101 2.85 7.17 10.90
C ASP A 101 2.78 6.52 12.28
N GLU A 102 2.10 7.15 13.21
CA GLU A 102 1.87 6.59 14.56
C GLU A 102 0.95 5.36 14.51
N ASP A 103 0.03 5.30 13.55
CA ASP A 103 -0.91 4.19 13.37
C ASP A 103 -0.25 3.03 12.61
N ASP A 104 -0.22 1.85 13.25
CA ASP A 104 0.37 0.64 12.68
C ASP A 104 -0.34 0.20 11.39
N ASP A 105 -1.65 0.41 11.27
CA ASP A 105 -2.41 0.02 10.08
C ASP A 105 -2.04 0.89 8.87
N VAL A 106 -1.78 2.17 9.07
CA VAL A 106 -1.24 3.05 8.01
C VAL A 106 0.09 2.49 7.48
N ARG A 107 1.03 2.15 8.39
CA ARG A 107 2.33 1.58 7.99
C ARG A 107 2.19 0.21 7.33
N ARG A 108 1.26 -0.65 7.79
CA ARG A 108 0.96 -1.96 7.19
C ARG A 108 0.43 -1.84 5.76
N TYR A 109 -0.51 -0.91 5.52
CA TYR A 109 -1.04 -0.69 4.17
C TYR A 109 0.00 -0.10 3.24
N LEU A 110 0.84 0.81 3.73
CA LEU A 110 1.96 1.32 2.94
C LEU A 110 2.94 0.19 2.56
N ALA A 111 3.27 -0.69 3.49
CA ALA A 111 4.15 -1.85 3.23
C ALA A 111 3.61 -2.79 2.14
N ARG A 112 2.28 -2.89 2.01
CA ARG A 112 1.62 -3.66 0.93
C ARG A 112 1.49 -2.90 -0.38
N ASN A 113 1.63 -1.58 -0.36
CA ASN A 113 1.44 -0.77 -1.56
C ASN A 113 2.57 -1.07 -2.57
N PRO A 114 2.26 -1.48 -3.82
CA PRO A 114 3.29 -1.77 -4.81
C PRO A 114 4.15 -0.56 -5.16
N ALA A 115 3.65 0.65 -4.97
CA ALA A 115 4.38 1.89 -5.27
C ALA A 115 5.67 2.06 -4.44
N ILE A 116 5.78 1.42 -3.25
CA ILE A 116 6.99 1.50 -2.42
C ILE A 116 8.23 0.92 -3.08
N ALA A 117 8.08 0.05 -4.09
CA ALA A 117 9.22 -0.50 -4.83
C ALA A 117 10.11 0.58 -5.47
N ASN A 118 9.55 1.76 -5.73
CA ASN A 118 10.27 2.92 -6.26
C ASN A 118 10.96 3.76 -5.17
N PHE A 119 10.83 3.39 -3.89
CA PHE A 119 11.35 4.12 -2.73
C PHE A 119 12.17 3.18 -1.84
N PRO A 120 13.41 2.84 -2.25
CA PRO A 120 14.23 1.85 -1.54
C PRO A 120 14.51 2.21 -0.08
N GLU A 121 14.62 3.50 0.25
CA GLU A 121 14.82 3.97 1.62
C GLU A 121 13.60 3.68 2.51
N ILE A 122 12.39 3.82 1.97
CA ILE A 122 11.15 3.46 2.66
C ILE A 122 11.08 1.95 2.88
N VAL A 123 11.44 1.15 1.87
CA VAL A 123 11.49 -0.31 1.96
C VAL A 123 12.49 -0.76 3.03
N ASP A 124 13.70 -0.17 3.04
CA ASP A 124 14.72 -0.45 4.07
C ASP A 124 14.18 -0.12 5.48
N LYS A 125 13.54 1.04 5.66
CA LYS A 125 12.94 1.46 6.93
C LYS A 125 11.87 0.48 7.41
N LEU A 126 10.90 0.14 6.55
CA LEU A 126 9.82 -0.79 6.89
C LEU A 126 10.33 -2.22 7.14
N SER A 127 11.47 -2.61 6.54
CA SER A 127 12.07 -3.95 6.72
C SER A 127 12.65 -4.19 8.12
N ILE A 128 12.86 -3.15 8.92
CA ILE A 128 13.37 -3.20 10.30
C ILE A 128 12.35 -2.73 11.34
N GLU A 129 11.13 -2.46 10.92
CA GLU A 129 10.04 -2.02 11.79
C GLU A 129 9.86 -2.99 12.97
N LYS A 130 9.54 -2.44 14.15
CA LYS A 130 9.34 -3.26 15.37
C LYS A 130 8.15 -4.20 15.22
N ASP A 131 7.06 -3.71 14.63
CA ASP A 131 5.88 -4.51 14.39
C ASP A 131 6.15 -5.58 13.30
N ALA A 132 6.05 -6.84 13.71
CA ALA A 132 6.21 -7.96 12.79
C ALA A 132 5.13 -8.02 11.71
N TRP A 133 3.95 -7.44 11.95
CA TRP A 133 2.89 -7.37 10.94
C TRP A 133 3.25 -6.42 9.81
N VAL A 134 3.87 -5.27 10.09
CA VAL A 134 4.40 -4.37 9.04
C VAL A 134 5.41 -5.11 8.17
N ARG A 135 6.39 -5.79 8.80
CA ARG A 135 7.38 -6.60 8.05
C ARG A 135 6.74 -7.75 7.28
N SER A 136 5.68 -8.38 7.82
CA SER A 136 4.92 -9.42 7.14
C SER A 136 4.15 -8.87 5.92
N CYS A 137 3.63 -7.66 6.01
CA CYS A 137 3.01 -6.96 4.89
C CYS A 137 4.03 -6.68 3.78
N LEU A 138 5.25 -6.27 4.15
CA LEU A 138 6.35 -6.09 3.23
C LEU A 138 6.76 -7.41 2.56
N ALA A 139 6.82 -8.52 3.33
CA ALA A 139 7.13 -9.85 2.83
C ALA A 139 6.09 -10.37 1.80
N GLN A 140 4.85 -9.92 1.87
CA GLN A 140 3.80 -10.25 0.90
C GLN A 140 3.85 -9.39 -0.36
N ASN A 141 4.59 -8.28 -0.37
CA ASN A 141 4.59 -7.34 -1.48
C ASN A 141 5.37 -7.89 -2.68
N THR A 142 4.65 -8.29 -3.72
CA THR A 142 5.22 -8.88 -4.94
C THR A 142 5.99 -7.87 -5.80
N ALA A 143 5.75 -6.57 -5.63
CA ALA A 143 6.48 -5.52 -6.35
C ALA A 143 7.97 -5.45 -5.96
N LEU A 144 8.34 -6.07 -4.83
CA LEU A 144 9.74 -6.14 -4.36
C LEU A 144 10.55 -7.27 -5.02
N ALA A 145 10.07 -7.85 -6.11
CA ALA A 145 10.74 -8.97 -6.80
C ALA A 145 12.21 -8.69 -7.15
N ASN A 146 12.57 -7.43 -7.42
CA ASN A 146 13.95 -7.04 -7.75
C ASN A 146 14.77 -6.57 -6.54
N CYS A 147 14.21 -6.65 -5.33
CA CYS A 147 14.86 -6.18 -4.09
C CYS A 147 15.51 -7.33 -3.32
N SER A 148 16.47 -8.03 -3.95
CA SER A 148 17.12 -9.25 -3.40
C SER A 148 17.63 -9.05 -1.96
N LYS A 149 18.25 -7.92 -1.65
CA LYS A 149 18.76 -7.58 -0.31
C LYS A 149 17.63 -7.62 0.74
N ILE A 150 16.49 -7.06 0.41
CA ILE A 150 15.31 -7.00 1.31
C ILE A 150 14.71 -8.41 1.47
N LEU A 151 14.51 -9.14 0.38
CA LEU A 151 13.98 -10.50 0.42
C LEU A 151 14.89 -11.43 1.26
N THR A 152 16.21 -11.32 1.10
CA THR A 152 17.20 -12.06 1.92
C THR A 152 17.10 -11.68 3.40
N LYS A 153 16.90 -10.41 3.71
CA LYS A 153 16.71 -9.93 5.09
C LYS A 153 15.44 -10.50 5.71
N LEU A 154 14.32 -10.45 4.99
CA LEU A 154 13.03 -10.98 5.44
C LEU A 154 13.05 -12.52 5.59
N ALA A 155 13.84 -13.24 4.77
CA ALA A 155 14.06 -14.67 4.91
C ALA A 155 14.81 -15.06 6.19
N LYS A 156 15.48 -14.08 6.83
CA LYS A 156 16.20 -14.24 8.10
C LYS A 156 15.48 -13.57 9.26
N ASP A 157 14.23 -13.14 9.06
CA ASP A 157 13.48 -12.46 10.11
C ASP A 157 13.28 -13.39 11.33
N LYS A 158 13.42 -12.83 12.53
CA LYS A 158 13.23 -13.56 13.79
C LYS A 158 11.80 -14.08 13.95
N ASN A 159 10.82 -13.43 13.35
CA ASN A 159 9.42 -13.82 13.45
C ASN A 159 9.06 -14.81 12.33
N PRO A 160 8.63 -16.04 12.65
CA PRO A 160 8.26 -17.05 11.65
C PRO A 160 7.08 -16.60 10.76
N THR A 161 6.22 -15.71 11.24
CA THR A 161 5.13 -15.15 10.43
C THR A 161 5.67 -14.36 9.22
N VAL A 162 6.71 -13.56 9.43
CA VAL A 162 7.35 -12.81 8.34
C VAL A 162 7.96 -13.77 7.32
N ARG A 163 8.71 -14.79 7.79
CA ARG A 163 9.31 -15.82 6.92
C ARG A 163 8.25 -16.63 6.16
N ALA A 164 7.15 -16.99 6.82
CA ALA A 164 6.05 -17.74 6.19
C ALA A 164 5.34 -16.94 5.08
N TYR A 165 5.08 -15.66 5.30
CA TYR A 165 4.51 -14.81 4.25
C TYR A 165 5.47 -14.60 3.08
N LEU A 166 6.77 -14.48 3.36
CA LEU A 166 7.77 -14.44 2.31
C LEU A 166 7.83 -15.76 1.53
N ALA A 167 7.78 -16.91 2.22
CA ALA A 167 7.79 -18.23 1.60
C ALA A 167 6.65 -18.38 0.58
N ARG A 168 5.49 -17.80 0.82
CA ARG A 168 4.34 -17.82 -0.09
C ARG A 168 4.43 -16.79 -1.22
N ASN A 169 5.34 -15.81 -1.13
CA ASN A 169 5.46 -14.75 -2.13
C ASN A 169 6.11 -15.29 -3.42
N PRO A 170 5.44 -15.22 -4.59
CA PRO A 170 5.99 -15.70 -5.85
C PRO A 170 7.29 -14.98 -6.27
N ALA A 171 7.52 -13.78 -5.77
CA ALA A 171 8.72 -13.01 -6.06
C ALA A 171 10.03 -13.71 -5.68
N ILE A 172 10.00 -14.69 -4.74
CA ILE A 172 11.22 -15.39 -4.31
C ILE A 172 11.63 -16.55 -5.24
N ALA A 173 10.80 -16.95 -6.19
CA ALA A 173 11.04 -18.15 -7.00
C ALA A 173 12.35 -18.11 -7.79
N SER A 174 12.85 -16.94 -8.16
CA SER A 174 14.13 -16.74 -8.84
C SER A 174 15.35 -16.69 -7.90
N TYR A 175 15.14 -16.76 -6.58
CA TYR A 175 16.17 -16.63 -5.56
C TYR A 175 16.43 -17.97 -4.87
N THR A 176 17.19 -18.86 -5.50
CA THR A 176 17.47 -20.24 -5.03
C THR A 176 17.92 -20.27 -3.57
N GLU A 177 18.84 -19.39 -3.17
CA GLU A 177 19.35 -19.33 -1.79
C GLU A 177 18.25 -19.00 -0.76
N ILE A 178 17.28 -18.14 -1.14
CA ILE A 178 16.14 -17.80 -0.27
C ILE A 178 15.22 -19.01 -0.16
N VAL A 179 14.92 -19.68 -1.28
CA VAL A 179 14.05 -20.86 -1.32
C VAL A 179 14.66 -22.00 -0.49
N GLU A 180 15.94 -22.31 -0.65
CA GLU A 180 16.67 -23.33 0.12
C GLU A 180 16.67 -23.02 1.63
N LYS A 181 16.92 -21.75 1.98
CA LYS A 181 16.87 -21.33 3.38
C LYS A 181 15.47 -21.52 4.00
N LEU A 182 14.41 -21.17 3.29
CA LEU A 182 13.04 -21.32 3.77
C LEU A 182 12.58 -22.79 3.77
N ALA A 183 13.14 -23.63 2.87
CA ALA A 183 12.91 -25.07 2.84
C ALA A 183 13.54 -25.81 4.04
N THR A 184 14.58 -25.23 4.64
CA THR A 184 15.24 -25.76 5.86
C THR A 184 14.88 -24.97 7.12
N ASP A 185 13.79 -24.21 7.09
CA ASP A 185 13.32 -23.43 8.25
C ASP A 185 12.86 -24.37 9.39
N GLU A 186 13.13 -24.03 10.62
CA GLU A 186 12.69 -24.79 11.81
C GLU A 186 11.16 -24.80 12.02
N ASN A 187 10.46 -23.85 11.39
CA ASN A 187 9.03 -23.67 11.59
C ASN A 187 8.20 -24.31 10.47
N SER A 188 7.37 -25.29 10.82
CA SER A 188 6.54 -26.05 9.88
C SER A 188 5.55 -25.19 9.08
N TRP A 189 5.15 -24.04 9.62
CA TRP A 189 4.27 -23.10 8.90
C TRP A 189 5.00 -22.42 7.74
N VAL A 190 6.30 -22.15 7.88
CA VAL A 190 7.15 -21.63 6.79
C VAL A 190 7.21 -22.68 5.65
N HIS A 191 7.47 -23.96 5.98
CA HIS A 191 7.47 -25.05 4.99
C HIS A 191 6.12 -25.17 4.27
N ARG A 192 5.00 -25.14 5.02
CA ARG A 192 3.67 -25.20 4.43
C ARG A 192 3.44 -24.06 3.44
N ASN A 193 3.83 -22.83 3.80
CA ASN A 193 3.66 -21.68 2.91
C ASN A 193 4.57 -21.73 1.70
N LEU A 194 5.78 -22.27 1.83
CA LEU A 194 6.68 -22.51 0.71
C LEU A 194 6.09 -23.53 -0.28
N ALA A 195 5.52 -24.64 0.22
CA ALA A 195 4.84 -25.63 -0.60
C ALA A 195 3.58 -25.09 -1.30
N LEU A 196 2.99 -24.02 -0.78
CA LEU A 196 1.83 -23.31 -1.37
C LEU A 196 2.25 -22.14 -2.28
N ASN A 197 3.54 -21.93 -2.52
CA ASN A 197 4.02 -20.87 -3.40
C ASN A 197 3.73 -21.24 -4.86
N PRO A 198 2.91 -20.43 -5.58
CA PRO A 198 2.47 -20.78 -6.93
C PRO A 198 3.58 -20.79 -7.99
N ALA A 199 4.73 -20.17 -7.69
CA ALA A 199 5.86 -20.04 -8.62
C ALA A 199 6.99 -21.04 -8.35
N ILE A 200 6.88 -21.87 -7.28
CA ILE A 200 7.88 -22.89 -6.94
C ILE A 200 7.30 -24.28 -7.26
N PRO A 201 7.94 -25.08 -8.14
CA PRO A 201 7.49 -26.44 -8.43
C PRO A 201 7.46 -27.32 -7.18
N THR A 202 6.41 -28.12 -7.02
CA THR A 202 6.21 -29.00 -5.86
C THR A 202 7.30 -30.05 -5.66
N SER A 203 8.09 -30.36 -6.69
CA SER A 203 9.23 -31.31 -6.62
C SER A 203 10.38 -30.80 -5.75
N THR A 204 10.55 -29.49 -5.60
CA THR A 204 11.60 -28.88 -4.76
C THR A 204 11.20 -28.79 -3.29
N ALA A 205 9.91 -28.78 -2.99
CA ALA A 205 9.37 -28.72 -1.62
C ALA A 205 9.41 -30.08 -0.90
N SER A 206 9.54 -31.20 -1.63
CA SER A 206 9.49 -32.55 -1.06
C SER A 206 10.85 -33.11 -0.58
N ASN A 207 11.98 -32.45 -0.87
CA ASN A 207 13.31 -32.91 -0.48
C ASN A 207 13.74 -32.48 0.93
N ALA A 208 12.81 -31.93 1.74
CA ALA A 208 13.07 -31.47 3.09
C ALA A 208 12.34 -32.32 4.16
N GLN A 209 12.27 -33.66 3.93
CA GLN A 209 11.84 -34.63 4.96
C GLN A 209 13.03 -35.38 5.53
#